data_df1bb05da17b5a60bfe372d92981a17a
#
_entry.id   df1bb05da17b5a60bfe372d92981a17a
#
_cell.length_a   1.000
_cell.length_b   1.000
_cell.length_c   1.000
_cell.angle_alpha   90.00
_cell.angle_beta   90.00
_cell.angle_gamma   90.00
#
_symmetry.space_group_name_H-M   'P 1'
#
loop_
_entity.id
_entity.type
_entity.pdbx_description
1 polymer ?
#
loop_
_entity_poly.entity_id
_entity_poly.type
_entity_poly.pdbx_seq_one_letter_code
_entity_poly.pdbx_strand_id
1 'polypeptide(L)'
;DDSTVQELSQLVKQSKSIVIASPIYMYDLNAAAKNFMELTGRAWTKKVVGFICAAGGKGSYMSVTSYMNSLMLDFRCIVVPRFVYTDGSGFDENYNIKSNIKERIEELVDQITLLSSRIED
;
A
#
# COMPACT_ATOMS: atom_id res chain seq x y z
N ASP A 1 -10.01 21.70 11.11
CA ASP A 1 -9.38 20.47 11.61
C ASP A 1 -10.44 19.39 11.79
N ASP A 2 -10.46 18.46 10.86
CA ASP A 2 -11.37 17.32 10.90
C ASP A 2 -10.85 16.29 11.92
N SER A 3 -11.67 15.92 12.88
CA SER A 3 -11.31 14.93 13.91
C SER A 3 -10.97 13.57 13.30
N THR A 4 -11.58 13.20 12.17
CA THR A 4 -11.29 11.98 11.43
C THR A 4 -9.87 12.00 10.86
N VAL A 5 -9.42 13.12 10.30
CA VAL A 5 -8.05 13.28 9.79
C VAL A 5 -7.04 13.17 10.92
N GLN A 6 -7.33 13.75 12.09
CA GLN A 6 -6.46 13.64 13.26
C GLN A 6 -6.35 12.20 13.76
N GLU A 7 -7.45 11.49 13.84
CA GLU A 7 -7.48 10.07 14.22
C GLU A 7 -6.68 9.20 13.25
N LEU A 8 -6.91 9.36 11.95
CA LEU A 8 -6.16 8.65 10.90
C LEU A 8 -4.66 8.97 10.94
N SER A 9 -4.31 10.23 11.12
CA SER A 9 -2.91 10.65 11.26
C SER A 9 -2.24 10.01 12.48
N GLN A 10 -2.97 9.89 13.58
CA GLN A 10 -2.45 9.24 14.78
C GLN A 10 -2.25 7.73 14.59
N LEU A 11 -3.17 7.05 13.91
CA LEU A 11 -3.03 5.64 13.56
C LEU A 11 -1.81 5.40 12.67
N VAL A 12 -1.63 6.21 11.64
CA VAL A 12 -0.44 6.14 10.78
C VAL A 12 0.83 6.38 11.59
N LYS A 13 0.84 7.38 12.46
CA LYS A 13 2.01 7.74 13.28
C LYS A 13 2.42 6.61 14.22
N GLN A 14 1.46 5.92 14.83
CA GLN A 14 1.70 4.81 15.76
C GLN A 14 2.15 3.52 15.07
N SER A 15 1.86 3.37 13.78
CA SER A 15 2.23 2.19 13.00
C SER A 15 3.71 2.20 12.63
N LYS A 16 4.39 1.06 12.67
CA LYS A 16 5.74 0.88 12.10
C LYS A 16 5.70 0.64 10.60
N SER A 17 4.67 -0.04 10.14
CA SER A 17 4.45 -0.38 8.74
C SER A 17 2.99 -0.24 8.34
N ILE A 18 2.77 -0.06 7.06
CA ILE A 18 1.45 0.16 6.48
C ILE A 18 1.33 -0.66 5.20
N VAL A 19 0.22 -1.35 5.04
CA VAL A 19 -0.16 -1.98 3.79
C VAL A 19 -1.28 -1.17 3.17
N ILE A 20 -1.09 -0.74 1.93
CA ILE A 20 -2.11 -0.06 1.15
C ILE A 20 -2.71 -1.07 0.18
N ALA A 21 -3.97 -1.40 0.38
CA ALA A 21 -4.77 -2.18 -0.55
C ALA A 21 -5.68 -1.23 -1.34
N SER A 22 -5.47 -1.13 -2.64
CA SER A 22 -6.19 -0.18 -3.48
C SER A 22 -6.54 -0.77 -4.84
N PRO A 23 -7.73 -0.49 -5.37
CA PRO A 23 -7.97 -0.68 -6.80
C PRO A 23 -7.12 0.29 -7.61
N ILE A 24 -6.78 -0.11 -8.82
CA ILE A 24 -6.14 0.77 -9.80
C ILE A 24 -7.22 1.35 -10.71
N TYR A 25 -7.31 2.67 -10.70
CA TYR A 25 -8.20 3.44 -11.56
C TYR A 25 -7.39 4.46 -12.36
N MET A 26 -7.65 4.55 -13.65
CA MET A 26 -7.01 5.54 -14.52
C MET A 26 -5.47 5.52 -14.44
N TYR A 27 -4.89 4.32 -14.36
CA TYR A 27 -3.43 4.12 -14.20
C TYR A 27 -2.83 4.73 -12.93
N ASP A 28 -3.59 4.79 -11.84
CA ASP A 28 -3.11 5.25 -10.53
C ASP A 28 -3.87 4.53 -9.40
N LEU A 29 -3.44 4.71 -8.17
CA LEU A 29 -4.24 4.33 -7.01
C LEU A 29 -5.54 5.18 -7.01
N ASN A 30 -6.56 4.68 -6.32
CA ASN A 30 -7.82 5.42 -6.24
C ASN A 30 -7.66 6.78 -5.52
N ALA A 31 -8.61 7.68 -5.76
CA ALA A 31 -8.58 9.01 -5.19
C ALA A 31 -8.57 9.03 -3.66
N ALA A 32 -9.23 8.05 -3.02
CA ALA A 32 -9.26 7.95 -1.56
C ALA A 32 -7.87 7.66 -0.98
N ALA A 33 -7.07 6.79 -1.63
CA ALA A 33 -5.70 6.51 -1.21
C ALA A 33 -4.82 7.75 -1.32
N LYS A 34 -4.93 8.50 -2.41
CA LYS A 34 -4.17 9.74 -2.62
C LYS A 34 -4.57 10.81 -1.59
N ASN A 35 -5.86 10.99 -1.38
CA ASN A 35 -6.39 11.92 -0.39
C ASN A 35 -5.94 11.57 1.03
N PHE A 36 -5.94 10.28 1.37
CA PHE A 36 -5.46 9.79 2.67
C PHE A 36 -3.99 10.17 2.90
N MET A 37 -3.12 9.94 1.93
CA MET A 37 -1.70 10.30 2.03
C MET A 37 -1.52 11.82 2.18
N GLU A 38 -2.22 12.62 1.40
CA GLU A 38 -2.10 14.08 1.45
C GLU A 38 -2.59 14.66 2.78
N LEU A 39 -3.69 14.15 3.31
CA LEU A 39 -4.26 14.63 4.57
C LEU A 39 -3.46 14.21 5.81
N THR A 40 -2.83 13.05 5.78
CA THR A 40 -2.06 12.53 6.92
C THR A 40 -0.57 12.91 6.88
N GLY A 41 -0.08 13.32 5.73
CA GLY A 41 1.20 14.01 5.53
C GLY A 41 2.38 13.37 6.26
N ARG A 42 3.03 14.14 7.13
CA ARG A 42 4.26 13.73 7.82
C ARG A 42 4.13 12.52 8.75
N ALA A 43 2.91 12.06 9.05
CA ALA A 43 2.71 10.84 9.82
C ALA A 43 3.33 9.60 9.13
N TRP A 44 3.51 9.66 7.81
CA TRP A 44 4.14 8.62 6.99
C TRP A 44 5.67 8.55 7.12
N THR A 45 6.31 9.54 7.72
CA THR A 45 7.78 9.65 7.73
C THR A 45 8.45 8.37 8.19
N LYS A 46 9.34 7.82 7.34
CA LYS A 46 10.16 6.62 7.58
C LYS A 46 9.38 5.32 7.80
N LYS A 47 8.12 5.25 7.39
CA LYS A 47 7.35 4.00 7.49
C LYS A 47 7.81 2.98 6.46
N VAL A 48 7.64 1.71 6.78
CA VAL A 48 7.73 0.61 5.83
C VAL A 48 6.36 0.44 5.18
N VAL A 49 6.30 0.50 3.85
CA VAL A 49 5.02 0.48 3.12
C VAL A 49 5.02 -0.61 2.07
N GLY A 50 3.99 -1.44 2.09
CA GLY A 50 3.71 -2.44 1.07
C GLY A 50 2.40 -2.15 0.34
N PHE A 51 2.23 -2.73 -0.85
CA PHE A 51 1.06 -2.50 -1.69
C PHE A 51 0.41 -3.78 -2.14
N ILE A 52 -0.93 -3.77 -2.14
CA ILE A 52 -1.78 -4.80 -2.73
C ILE A 52 -2.73 -4.09 -3.68
N CYS A 53 -2.62 -4.39 -4.98
CA CYS A 53 -3.37 -3.69 -6.01
C CYS A 53 -4.21 -4.65 -6.83
N ALA A 54 -5.45 -4.26 -7.10
CA ALA A 54 -6.36 -4.95 -8.00
C ALA A 54 -6.76 -4.03 -9.16
N ALA A 55 -6.67 -4.53 -10.38
CA ALA A 55 -6.97 -3.77 -11.58
C ALA A 55 -7.88 -4.53 -12.55
N GLY A 56 -8.40 -3.84 -13.55
CA GLY A 56 -9.21 -4.44 -14.60
C GLY A 56 -8.42 -5.30 -15.59
N GLY A 57 -7.09 -5.20 -15.60
CA GLY A 57 -6.22 -5.94 -16.51
C GLY A 57 -4.75 -5.84 -16.13
N LYS A 58 -3.89 -6.48 -16.93
CA LYS A 58 -2.45 -6.59 -16.64
C LYS A 58 -1.63 -5.35 -17.02
N GLY A 59 -2.17 -4.49 -17.87
CA GLY A 59 -1.44 -3.34 -18.42
C GLY A 59 -1.15 -2.22 -17.43
N SER A 60 -1.81 -2.22 -16.27
CA SER A 60 -1.65 -1.18 -15.23
C SER A 60 -0.66 -1.54 -14.13
N TYR A 61 0.18 -2.56 -14.34
CA TYR A 61 1.09 -3.09 -13.31
C TYR A 61 1.94 -2.01 -12.64
N MET A 62 2.44 -1.04 -13.38
CA MET A 62 3.32 0.02 -12.86
C MET A 62 2.59 1.25 -12.32
N SER A 63 1.27 1.23 -12.27
CA SER A 63 0.47 2.39 -11.86
C SER A 63 0.67 2.82 -10.40
N VAL A 64 1.20 1.95 -9.55
CA VAL A 64 1.54 2.25 -8.15
C VAL A 64 2.77 3.15 -8.01
N THR A 65 3.56 3.32 -9.07
CA THR A 65 4.87 4.01 -9.03
C THR A 65 4.74 5.47 -8.60
N SER A 66 3.71 6.17 -9.04
CA SER A 66 3.43 7.57 -8.65
C SER A 66 3.26 7.72 -7.13
N TYR A 67 2.48 6.84 -6.53
CA TYR A 67 2.26 6.84 -5.08
C TYR A 67 3.54 6.46 -4.31
N MET A 68 4.29 5.47 -4.81
CA MET A 68 5.59 5.08 -4.25
C MET A 68 6.57 6.25 -4.25
N ASN A 69 6.65 7.00 -5.35
CA ASN A 69 7.51 8.18 -5.46
C ASN A 69 7.20 9.20 -4.38
N SER A 70 5.94 9.52 -4.18
CA SER A 70 5.53 10.48 -3.14
C SER A 70 5.95 10.00 -1.74
N LEU A 71 5.74 8.74 -1.42
CA LEU A 71 6.14 8.18 -0.13
C LEU A 71 7.65 8.19 0.08
N MET A 72 8.42 7.83 -0.94
CA MET A 72 9.89 7.78 -0.84
C MET A 72 10.50 9.18 -0.78
N LEU A 73 10.07 10.09 -1.64
CA LEU A 73 10.70 11.40 -1.81
C LEU A 73 10.26 12.39 -0.73
N ASP A 74 8.96 12.44 -0.42
CA ASP A 74 8.44 13.37 0.60
C ASP A 74 8.65 12.86 2.02
N PHE A 75 8.41 11.56 2.25
CA PHE A 75 8.35 11.02 3.61
C PHE A 75 9.48 10.04 3.95
N ARG A 76 10.38 9.77 3.02
CA ARG A 76 11.50 8.83 3.21
C ARG A 76 11.04 7.44 3.66
N CYS A 77 9.88 7.00 3.15
CA CYS A 77 9.38 5.66 3.40
C CYS A 77 10.28 4.60 2.74
N ILE A 78 10.31 3.44 3.34
CA ILE A 78 10.87 2.24 2.73
C ILE A 78 9.73 1.48 2.07
N VAL A 79 9.71 1.49 0.76
CA VAL A 79 8.72 0.73 -0.02
C VAL A 79 9.21 -0.69 -0.21
N VAL A 80 8.40 -1.65 0.20
CA VAL A 80 8.72 -3.08 0.02
C VAL A 80 8.66 -3.42 -1.46
N PRO A 81 9.73 -3.92 -2.06
CA PRO A 81 9.73 -4.33 -3.47
C PRO A 81 8.77 -5.50 -3.72
N ARG A 82 8.36 -5.66 -4.99
CA ARG A 82 7.41 -6.71 -5.38
C ARG A 82 6.05 -6.60 -4.70
N PHE A 83 5.40 -5.49 -4.89
CA PHE A 83 4.01 -5.34 -4.49
C PHE A 83 3.12 -6.42 -5.11
N VAL A 84 2.02 -6.74 -4.45
CA VAL A 84 1.02 -7.67 -4.97
C VAL A 84 0.13 -6.93 -5.97
N TYR A 85 -0.02 -7.51 -7.15
CA TYR A 85 -0.90 -6.99 -8.19
C TYR A 85 -1.72 -8.12 -8.78
N THR A 86 -3.00 -7.92 -8.91
CA THR A 86 -3.90 -8.87 -9.54
C THR A 86 -4.92 -8.18 -10.44
N ASP A 87 -5.45 -8.92 -11.38
CA ASP A 87 -6.66 -8.59 -12.12
C ASP A 87 -7.78 -9.58 -11.74
N GLY A 88 -8.86 -9.59 -12.50
CA GLY A 88 -9.97 -10.51 -12.27
C GLY A 88 -9.58 -11.99 -12.25
N SER A 89 -8.47 -12.36 -12.89
CA SER A 89 -7.99 -13.76 -12.91
C SER A 89 -7.46 -14.26 -11.57
N GLY A 90 -7.16 -13.35 -10.65
CA GLY A 90 -6.72 -13.67 -9.29
C GLY A 90 -7.85 -14.04 -8.32
N PHE A 91 -9.09 -13.98 -8.76
CA PHE A 91 -10.29 -14.31 -7.98
C PHE A 91 -11.03 -15.51 -8.58
N ASP A 92 -11.68 -16.28 -7.73
CA ASP A 92 -12.60 -17.34 -8.15
C ASP A 92 -14.00 -16.78 -8.48
N GLU A 93 -14.92 -17.65 -8.86
CA GLU A 93 -16.30 -17.30 -9.19
C GLU A 93 -17.12 -16.71 -8.02
N ASN A 94 -16.66 -16.93 -6.78
CA ASN A 94 -17.23 -16.37 -5.54
C ASN A 94 -16.47 -15.15 -5.03
N TYR A 95 -15.59 -14.56 -5.85
CA TYR A 95 -14.73 -13.42 -5.49
C TYR A 95 -13.72 -13.67 -4.36
N ASN A 96 -13.40 -14.94 -4.07
CA ASN A 96 -12.31 -15.26 -3.16
C ASN A 96 -10.97 -15.18 -3.90
N ILE A 97 -9.93 -14.74 -3.21
CA ILE A 97 -8.58 -14.74 -3.78
C ILE A 97 -8.09 -16.17 -3.99
N LYS A 98 -7.44 -16.41 -5.13
CA LYS A 98 -6.81 -17.69 -5.44
C LYS A 98 -5.52 -17.88 -4.63
N SER A 99 -5.10 -19.14 -4.48
CA SER A 99 -3.93 -19.52 -3.68
C SER A 99 -2.65 -18.80 -4.09
N ASN A 100 -2.40 -18.61 -5.39
CA ASN A 100 -1.21 -17.91 -5.88
C ASN A 100 -1.16 -16.43 -5.46
N ILE A 101 -2.31 -15.76 -5.36
CA ILE A 101 -2.38 -14.39 -4.85
C ILE A 101 -2.20 -14.37 -3.33
N LYS A 102 -2.81 -15.33 -2.62
CA LYS A 102 -2.66 -15.47 -1.17
C LYS A 102 -1.18 -15.68 -0.79
N GLU A 103 -0.49 -16.56 -1.46
CA GLU A 103 0.96 -16.80 -1.24
C GLU A 103 1.78 -15.52 -1.41
N ARG A 104 1.49 -14.72 -2.43
CA ARG A 104 2.17 -13.44 -2.66
C ARG A 104 1.87 -12.41 -1.58
N ILE A 105 0.65 -12.39 -1.03
CA ILE A 105 0.31 -11.53 0.11
C ILE A 105 1.08 -11.98 1.36
N GLU A 106 1.18 -13.27 1.61
CA GLU A 106 1.94 -13.84 2.72
C GLU A 106 3.43 -13.45 2.61
N GLU A 107 4.04 -13.61 1.42
CA GLU A 107 5.41 -13.16 1.15
C GLU A 107 5.60 -11.66 1.41
N LEU A 108 4.65 -10.83 0.98
CA LEU A 108 4.68 -9.38 1.24
C LEU A 108 4.66 -9.08 2.74
N VAL A 109 3.79 -9.73 3.49
CA VAL A 109 3.69 -9.55 4.95
C VAL A 109 4.97 -9.98 5.65
N ASP A 110 5.58 -11.09 5.24
CA ASP A 110 6.86 -11.56 5.77
C ASP A 110 7.98 -10.53 5.53
N GLN A 111 8.05 -9.95 4.34
CA GLN A 111 9.03 -8.91 4.02
C GLN A 111 8.79 -7.62 4.81
N ILE A 112 7.55 -7.20 4.95
CA ILE A 112 7.18 -6.04 5.77
C ILE A 112 7.61 -6.26 7.22
N THR A 113 7.31 -7.41 7.78
CA THR A 113 7.64 -7.77 9.16
C THR A 113 9.16 -7.79 9.38
N LEU A 114 9.90 -8.39 8.46
CA LEU A 114 11.36 -8.43 8.50
C LEU A 114 11.98 -7.03 8.46
N LEU A 115 11.55 -6.19 7.52
CA LEU A 115 12.07 -4.83 7.39
C LEU A 115 11.71 -3.97 8.60
N SER A 116 10.46 -4.04 9.04
CA SER A 116 10.00 -3.28 10.21
C SER A 116 10.75 -3.64 11.50
N SER A 117 11.14 -4.89 11.65
CA SER A 117 11.90 -5.34 12.83
C SER A 117 13.36 -4.82 12.86
N ARG A 118 13.88 -4.37 11.72
CA ARG A 118 15.26 -3.91 11.56
C ARG A 118 15.41 -2.39 11.53
N ILE A 119 14.30 -1.68 11.52
CA ILE A 119 14.30 -0.22 11.55
C ILE A 119 14.20 0.21 13.02
N GLU A 120 15.21 0.91 13.49
CA GLU A 120 15.19 1.57 14.79
C GLU A 120 14.26 2.80 14.75
N ASP A 121 13.59 3.04 15.82
CA ASP A 121 12.67 4.18 15.97
C ASP A 121 13.42 5.53 15.98
#